data_bcdf830a86a93e32ffc959b6189d8bc4
#
_entry.id   bcdf830a86a93e32ffc959b6189d8bc4
#
_cell.length_a   1.000
_cell.length_b   1.000
_cell.length_c   1.000
_cell.angle_alpha   90.00
_cell.angle_beta   90.00
_cell.angle_gamma   90.00
#
_symmetry.space_group_name_H-M   'P 1'
#
loop_
_entity.id
_entity.type
_entity.pdbx_description
1 polymer ?
#
loop_
_entity_poly.entity_id
_entity_poly.type
_entity_poly.pdbx_seq_one_letter_code
_entity_poly.pdbx_strand_id
1 'polypeptide(L)'
;YDSSDMYKNFGGFYQPTSDGSSYNDPEWPLTLESNSTANPVSLLKLKKHTSRNTSFISNVEVDYKFHFLPDLHIHANVGGDYSEGKEKNVNSPYAPGSYYYGWNGTDYGYKYNLSVNAYAQYSKEIGDHYVDVILGGEEQHFHYTGYKVGQGTNPLTGEAYNPNLRSQTAWGHHSTLVSYFARVNYTLLSRYLLTATFRQDGSSRFSKDNRWSSFPS
;
A
#
# COMPACT_ATOMS: atom_id res chain seq x y z
N TYR A 1 43.46 16.26 -18.76
CA TYR A 1 42.04 15.86 -18.75
C TYR A 1 41.32 16.88 -19.61
N ASP A 2 41.02 16.51 -20.82
CA ASP A 2 40.14 17.30 -21.67
C ASP A 2 38.73 17.24 -21.06
N SER A 3 38.13 18.39 -20.83
CA SER A 3 36.77 18.47 -20.30
C SER A 3 35.76 17.76 -21.20
N SER A 4 36.04 17.63 -22.49
CA SER A 4 35.23 16.90 -23.46
C SER A 4 35.19 15.39 -23.20
N ASP A 5 36.23 14.84 -22.59
CA ASP A 5 36.34 13.41 -22.28
C ASP A 5 35.93 13.08 -20.83
N MET A 6 35.65 14.09 -20.02
CA MET A 6 35.29 13.91 -18.63
C MET A 6 34.04 13.02 -18.47
N TYR A 7 33.15 13.07 -19.41
CA TYR A 7 31.93 12.27 -19.44
C TYR A 7 32.15 10.81 -19.80
N LYS A 8 33.11 10.57 -20.73
CA LYS A 8 33.49 9.21 -21.15
C LYS A 8 34.31 8.51 -20.08
N ASN A 9 35.09 9.29 -19.32
CA ASN A 9 36.06 8.76 -18.36
C ASN A 9 35.49 8.55 -16.95
N PHE A 10 34.30 9.05 -16.66
CA PHE A 10 33.62 8.82 -15.39
C PHE A 10 32.73 7.55 -15.40
N GLY A 11 33.28 6.43 -15.87
CA GLY A 11 32.63 5.14 -15.77
C GLY A 11 31.32 4.98 -16.57
N GLY A 12 31.14 5.77 -17.63
CA GLY A 12 29.99 5.68 -18.51
C GLY A 12 28.68 6.20 -17.87
N PHE A 13 28.78 7.09 -16.90
CA PHE A 13 27.59 7.73 -16.36
C PHE A 13 26.96 8.69 -17.37
N TYR A 14 25.63 8.64 -17.39
CA TYR A 14 24.82 9.52 -18.17
C TYR A 14 25.04 10.99 -17.78
N GLN A 15 25.43 11.82 -18.73
CA GLN A 15 25.73 13.23 -18.52
C GLN A 15 25.17 14.10 -19.64
N PRO A 16 24.87 15.38 -19.39
CA PRO A 16 24.60 16.34 -20.46
C PRO A 16 25.78 16.45 -21.39
N THR A 17 25.52 16.75 -22.66
CA THR A 17 26.52 16.86 -23.71
C THR A 17 27.72 17.76 -23.34
N SER A 18 28.89 17.39 -23.81
CA SER A 18 30.19 17.93 -23.37
C SER A 18 30.52 19.34 -23.84
N ASP A 19 29.75 19.91 -24.74
CA ASP A 19 30.05 21.23 -25.32
C ASP A 19 29.62 22.39 -24.42
N GLY A 20 29.02 22.10 -23.26
CA GLY A 20 28.55 23.11 -22.32
C GLY A 20 27.35 23.91 -22.81
N SER A 21 26.99 23.80 -24.08
CA SER A 21 25.83 24.46 -24.65
C SER A 21 24.52 24.00 -24.05
N SER A 22 24.54 22.77 -23.59
CA SER A 22 23.38 22.10 -23.04
C SER A 22 22.79 22.73 -21.78
N TYR A 23 23.56 23.41 -20.93
CA TYR A 23 23.06 24.16 -19.80
C TYR A 23 22.55 25.55 -20.15
N ASN A 24 22.99 26.07 -21.29
CA ASN A 24 22.67 27.41 -21.78
C ASN A 24 21.80 27.36 -23.04
N ASP A 25 21.58 26.17 -23.60
CA ASP A 25 20.77 25.98 -24.78
C ASP A 25 19.29 26.17 -24.43
N PRO A 26 18.61 27.14 -25.04
CA PRO A 26 17.17 27.29 -24.84
C PRO A 26 16.36 26.13 -25.48
N GLU A 27 16.96 25.32 -26.34
CA GLU A 27 16.33 24.15 -26.95
C GLU A 27 16.43 22.93 -26.02
N TRP A 28 15.60 22.91 -25.08
CA TRP A 28 15.38 21.74 -24.22
C TRP A 28 14.44 20.73 -24.91
N PRO A 29 14.61 19.41 -24.81
CA PRO A 29 15.51 18.66 -23.93
C PRO A 29 16.91 18.49 -24.50
N LEU A 30 17.87 18.40 -23.55
CA LEU A 30 19.23 18.00 -23.87
C LEU A 30 19.26 16.64 -24.56
N THR A 31 20.10 16.53 -25.60
CA THR A 31 20.36 15.24 -26.23
C THR A 31 21.21 14.42 -25.27
N LEU A 32 20.58 13.53 -24.56
CA LEU A 32 21.21 12.69 -23.56
C LEU A 32 21.53 11.33 -24.19
N GLU A 33 22.67 10.77 -23.90
CA GLU A 33 22.94 9.37 -24.26
C GLU A 33 22.03 8.46 -23.47
N SER A 34 20.96 8.00 -24.12
CA SER A 34 19.90 7.20 -23.51
C SER A 34 20.35 5.84 -22.95
N ASN A 35 21.54 5.37 -23.36
CA ASN A 35 22.07 4.06 -23.01
C ASN A 35 23.08 4.09 -21.85
N SER A 36 23.41 5.25 -21.32
CA SER A 36 24.36 5.37 -20.21
C SER A 36 23.65 5.39 -18.84
N THR A 37 24.34 4.89 -17.83
CA THR A 37 23.87 4.95 -16.45
C THR A 37 23.84 6.41 -15.97
N ALA A 38 22.78 6.79 -15.27
CA ALA A 38 22.66 8.13 -14.71
C ALA A 38 23.77 8.42 -13.68
N ASN A 39 24.35 9.63 -13.73
CA ASN A 39 25.34 10.07 -12.77
C ASN A 39 24.70 10.14 -11.35
N PRO A 40 25.20 9.38 -10.36
CA PRO A 40 24.62 9.34 -9.03
C PRO A 40 24.68 10.70 -8.31
N VAL A 41 25.70 11.51 -8.54
CA VAL A 41 25.82 12.86 -7.96
C VAL A 41 24.75 13.79 -8.55
N SER A 42 24.49 13.69 -9.84
CA SER A 42 23.40 14.41 -10.50
C SER A 42 22.04 14.01 -9.93
N LEU A 43 21.81 12.73 -9.75
CA LEU A 43 20.55 12.24 -9.15
C LEU A 43 20.33 12.78 -7.75
N LEU A 44 21.39 12.80 -6.92
CA LEU A 44 21.31 13.32 -5.55
C LEU A 44 21.08 14.83 -5.47
N LYS A 45 21.66 15.59 -6.40
CA LYS A 45 21.59 17.06 -6.37
C LYS A 45 20.39 17.62 -7.12
N LEU A 46 19.98 16.97 -8.22
CA LEU A 46 18.99 17.50 -9.15
C LEU A 46 17.61 16.86 -9.00
N LYS A 47 17.51 15.80 -8.19
CA LYS A 47 16.23 15.19 -7.82
C LYS A 47 16.04 15.29 -6.31
N LYS A 48 14.91 15.81 -5.90
CA LYS A 48 14.54 15.91 -4.49
C LYS A 48 13.23 15.14 -4.28
N HIS A 49 13.32 14.14 -3.44
CA HIS A 49 12.18 13.33 -3.02
C HIS A 49 12.00 13.48 -1.51
N THR A 50 10.81 13.83 -1.10
CA THR A 50 10.45 13.90 0.32
C THR A 50 9.13 13.20 0.52
N SER A 51 9.07 12.32 1.51
CA SER A 51 7.86 11.60 1.88
C SER A 51 7.54 11.81 3.35
N ARG A 52 6.26 11.96 3.63
CA ARG A 52 5.72 11.98 4.99
C ARG A 52 4.52 11.06 5.04
N ASN A 53 4.57 10.11 5.97
CA ASN A 53 3.47 9.22 6.27
C ASN A 53 3.00 9.46 7.70
N THR A 54 1.69 9.52 7.87
CA THR A 54 1.04 9.57 9.18
C THR A 54 0.09 8.39 9.25
N SER A 55 0.17 7.62 10.33
CA SER A 55 -0.70 6.46 10.52
C SER A 55 -1.32 6.51 11.90
N PHE A 56 -2.58 6.11 11.96
CA PHE A 56 -3.34 5.92 13.18
C PHE A 56 -3.90 4.50 13.18
N ILE A 57 -3.59 3.74 14.22
CA ILE A 57 -4.05 2.35 14.38
C ILE A 57 -4.80 2.27 15.70
N SER A 58 -5.98 1.67 15.68
CA SER A 58 -6.78 1.45 16.87
C SER A 58 -7.42 0.07 16.86
N ASN A 59 -7.63 -0.47 18.04
CA ASN A 59 -8.31 -1.73 18.26
C ASN A 59 -9.12 -1.67 19.56
N VAL A 60 -10.33 -2.21 19.51
CA VAL A 60 -11.19 -2.38 20.66
C VAL A 60 -11.65 -3.83 20.68
N GLU A 61 -11.44 -4.47 21.80
CA GLU A 61 -11.77 -5.88 22.01
C GLU A 61 -12.69 -5.99 23.22
N VAL A 62 -13.72 -6.81 23.10
CA VAL A 62 -14.67 -7.12 24.15
C VAL A 62 -14.79 -8.63 24.25
N ASP A 63 -14.55 -9.13 25.45
CA ASP A 63 -14.80 -10.52 25.80
C ASP A 63 -15.83 -10.55 26.92
N TYR A 64 -16.92 -11.28 26.73
CA TYR A 64 -18.01 -11.33 27.66
C TYR A 64 -18.46 -12.76 27.98
N LYS A 65 -18.39 -13.13 29.24
CA LYS A 65 -18.85 -14.39 29.76
C LYS A 65 -20.22 -14.21 30.38
N PHE A 66 -21.21 -15.01 29.95
CA PHE A 66 -22.58 -14.91 30.47
C PHE A 66 -22.67 -15.44 31.89
N HIS A 67 -23.25 -14.66 32.79
CA HIS A 67 -23.45 -15.05 34.18
C HIS A 67 -24.45 -16.21 34.35
N PHE A 68 -25.49 -16.26 33.50
CA PHE A 68 -26.50 -17.31 33.52
C PHE A 68 -26.09 -18.56 32.73
N LEU A 69 -25.08 -18.47 31.89
CA LEU A 69 -24.55 -19.56 31.09
C LEU A 69 -23.00 -19.41 31.04
N PRO A 70 -22.28 -19.76 32.10
CA PRO A 70 -20.86 -19.54 32.22
C PRO A 70 -19.99 -20.28 31.18
N ASP A 71 -20.58 -21.31 30.57
CA ASP A 71 -19.93 -22.09 29.50
C ASP A 71 -19.90 -21.36 28.15
N LEU A 72 -20.66 -20.24 28.05
CA LEU A 72 -20.75 -19.45 26.82
C LEU A 72 -19.98 -18.13 26.96
N HIS A 73 -19.10 -17.87 26.01
CA HIS A 73 -18.38 -16.63 25.83
C HIS A 73 -18.71 -15.99 24.49
N ILE A 74 -18.80 -14.68 24.45
CA ILE A 74 -18.83 -13.91 23.21
C ILE A 74 -17.59 -13.05 23.16
N HIS A 75 -16.89 -13.13 22.05
CA HIS A 75 -15.76 -12.28 21.75
C HIS A 75 -16.11 -11.40 20.56
N ALA A 76 -15.81 -10.12 20.64
CA ALA A 76 -15.94 -9.16 19.55
C ALA A 76 -14.72 -8.26 19.50
N ASN A 77 -14.20 -8.03 18.31
CA ASN A 77 -13.07 -7.17 18.07
C ASN A 77 -13.36 -6.26 16.89
N VAL A 78 -13.08 -4.96 17.06
CA VAL A 78 -13.16 -3.96 16.01
C VAL A 78 -11.82 -3.25 15.94
N GLY A 79 -11.10 -3.43 14.84
CA GLY A 79 -9.82 -2.82 14.58
C GLY A 79 -9.83 -1.97 13.32
N GLY A 80 -9.06 -0.91 13.32
CA GLY A 80 -8.91 -0.07 12.13
C GLY A 80 -7.57 0.59 12.05
N ASP A 81 -7.12 0.79 10.83
CA ASP A 81 -5.97 1.63 10.52
C ASP A 81 -6.33 2.70 9.50
N TYR A 82 -5.84 3.89 9.73
CA TYR A 82 -5.87 5.00 8.80
C TYR A 82 -4.45 5.45 8.53
N SER A 83 -4.11 5.64 7.26
CA SER A 83 -2.81 6.16 6.86
C SER A 83 -2.96 7.24 5.79
N GLU A 84 -2.21 8.30 5.95
CA GLU A 84 -2.08 9.39 4.99
C GLU A 84 -0.61 9.51 4.57
N GLY A 85 -0.36 9.43 3.27
CA GLY A 85 0.95 9.63 2.65
C GLY A 85 0.96 10.90 1.79
N LYS A 86 1.99 11.70 1.96
CA LYS A 86 2.29 12.83 1.08
C LYS A 86 3.71 12.71 0.61
N GLU A 87 3.89 12.59 -0.69
CA GLU A 87 5.17 12.45 -1.35
C GLU A 87 5.37 13.61 -2.31
N LYS A 88 6.45 14.37 -2.13
CA LYS A 88 6.81 15.48 -3.00
C LYS A 88 8.04 15.11 -3.81
N ASN A 89 7.89 15.16 -5.13
CA ASN A 89 8.92 14.88 -6.12
C ASN A 89 9.25 16.15 -6.89
N VAL A 90 10.50 16.57 -6.80
CA VAL A 90 11.03 17.70 -7.56
C VAL A 90 12.23 17.22 -8.36
N ASN A 91 12.10 17.19 -9.67
CA ASN A 91 13.16 16.87 -10.61
C ASN A 91 13.53 18.14 -11.35
N SER A 92 14.80 18.53 -11.25
CA SER A 92 15.32 19.63 -12.06
C SER A 92 15.15 19.31 -13.55
N PRO A 93 14.94 20.32 -14.43
CA PRO A 93 15.01 20.13 -15.87
C PRO A 93 16.33 19.51 -16.32
N TYR A 94 17.41 19.77 -15.59
CA TYR A 94 18.75 19.25 -15.90
C TYR A 94 19.04 17.87 -15.29
N ALA A 95 18.08 17.28 -14.59
CA ALA A 95 18.27 15.96 -14.00
C ALA A 95 18.26 14.87 -15.07
N PRO A 96 19.14 13.86 -14.96
CA PRO A 96 19.14 12.73 -15.88
C PRO A 96 17.75 12.05 -15.93
N GLY A 97 17.29 11.79 -17.16
CA GLY A 97 15.97 11.20 -17.41
C GLY A 97 14.78 12.11 -17.10
N SER A 98 15.02 13.41 -16.91
CA SER A 98 13.94 14.39 -16.86
C SER A 98 13.46 14.70 -18.28
N TYR A 99 12.14 14.72 -18.43
CA TYR A 99 11.50 15.24 -19.63
C TYR A 99 11.41 16.76 -19.54
N TYR A 100 11.05 17.41 -20.63
CA TYR A 100 10.89 18.85 -20.76
C TYR A 100 10.55 19.57 -19.46
N TYR A 101 11.35 20.54 -19.06
CA TYR A 101 11.14 21.41 -17.89
C TYR A 101 11.10 20.69 -16.54
N GLY A 102 11.63 19.45 -16.46
CA GLY A 102 11.66 18.69 -15.23
C GLY A 102 10.28 18.33 -14.68
N TRP A 103 10.17 18.22 -13.37
CA TRP A 103 8.92 17.87 -12.71
C TRP A 103 8.84 18.48 -11.31
N ASN A 104 7.70 19.04 -10.95
CA ASN A 104 7.38 19.43 -9.58
C ASN A 104 5.98 18.93 -9.28
N GLY A 105 5.91 17.86 -8.53
CA GLY A 105 4.65 17.18 -8.23
C GLY A 105 4.53 16.73 -6.79
N THR A 106 3.30 16.49 -6.40
CA THR A 106 2.96 15.93 -5.11
C THR A 106 1.96 14.79 -5.31
N ASP A 107 2.26 13.66 -4.70
CA ASP A 107 1.43 12.49 -4.65
C ASP A 107 0.79 12.41 -3.26
N TYR A 108 -0.51 12.19 -3.21
CA TYR A 108 -1.27 12.00 -1.99
C TYR A 108 -1.89 10.61 -2.02
N GLY A 109 -1.70 9.86 -0.95
CA GLY A 109 -2.29 8.55 -0.77
C GLY A 109 -3.02 8.48 0.57
N TYR A 110 -4.21 7.91 0.55
CA TYR A 110 -5.04 7.68 1.73
C TYR A 110 -5.42 6.21 1.76
N LYS A 111 -5.21 5.59 2.89
CA LYS A 111 -5.56 4.20 3.12
C LYS A 111 -6.33 4.12 4.43
N TYR A 112 -7.45 3.42 4.42
CA TYR A 112 -8.09 2.99 5.66
C TYR A 112 -8.54 1.55 5.53
N ASN A 113 -8.34 0.79 6.58
CA ASN A 113 -8.82 -0.56 6.71
C ASN A 113 -9.66 -0.63 7.97
N LEU A 114 -10.74 -1.38 7.90
CA LEU A 114 -11.60 -1.72 9.02
C LEU A 114 -11.72 -3.24 9.08
N SER A 115 -11.52 -3.81 10.25
CA SER A 115 -11.73 -5.22 10.51
C SER A 115 -12.68 -5.37 11.67
N VAL A 116 -13.72 -6.15 11.49
CA VAL A 116 -14.69 -6.51 12.52
C VAL A 116 -14.73 -8.02 12.57
N ASN A 117 -14.49 -8.60 13.73
CA ASN A 117 -14.70 -10.02 13.95
C ASN A 117 -15.50 -10.25 15.22
N ALA A 118 -16.34 -11.27 15.21
CA ALA A 118 -17.06 -11.71 16.40
C ALA A 118 -17.25 -13.22 16.34
N TYR A 119 -17.14 -13.84 17.50
CA TYR A 119 -17.47 -15.25 17.64
C TYR A 119 -18.10 -15.54 18.99
N ALA A 120 -18.89 -16.60 19.03
CA ALA A 120 -19.37 -17.23 20.23
C ALA A 120 -18.61 -18.54 20.45
N GLN A 121 -18.16 -18.77 21.66
CA GLN A 121 -17.51 -20.01 22.07
C GLN A 121 -18.29 -20.63 23.23
N TYR A 122 -18.65 -21.88 23.06
CA TYR A 122 -19.29 -22.69 24.08
C TYR A 122 -18.40 -23.87 24.44
N SER A 123 -17.98 -23.94 25.70
CA SER A 123 -17.09 -24.97 26.20
C SER A 123 -17.70 -25.66 27.41
N LYS A 124 -17.82 -26.99 27.35
CA LYS A 124 -18.45 -27.76 28.42
C LYS A 124 -17.80 -29.10 28.66
N GLU A 125 -17.60 -29.42 29.92
CA GLU A 125 -17.19 -30.73 30.38
C GLU A 125 -18.38 -31.47 30.97
N ILE A 126 -18.65 -32.71 30.52
CA ILE A 126 -19.74 -33.56 30.97
C ILE A 126 -19.15 -34.96 31.17
N GLY A 127 -18.77 -35.27 32.44
CA GLY A 127 -18.08 -36.51 32.74
C GLY A 127 -16.76 -36.65 31.98
N ASP A 128 -16.63 -37.71 31.21
CA ASP A 128 -15.42 -37.97 30.39
C ASP A 128 -15.41 -37.25 29.03
N HIS A 129 -16.41 -36.41 28.77
CA HIS A 129 -16.58 -35.70 27.51
C HIS A 129 -16.28 -34.22 27.69
N TYR A 130 -15.43 -33.68 26.84
CA TYR A 130 -15.20 -32.26 26.71
C TYR A 130 -15.58 -31.81 25.32
N VAL A 131 -16.43 -30.80 25.22
CA VAL A 131 -16.87 -30.19 23.94
C VAL A 131 -16.54 -28.71 23.96
N ASP A 132 -15.91 -28.24 22.88
CA ASP A 132 -15.67 -26.84 22.63
C ASP A 132 -16.12 -26.49 21.21
N VAL A 133 -17.05 -25.56 21.12
CA VAL A 133 -17.64 -25.12 19.82
C VAL A 133 -17.44 -23.63 19.65
N ILE A 134 -16.92 -23.24 18.51
CA ILE A 134 -16.76 -21.86 18.11
C ILE A 134 -17.56 -21.62 16.83
N LEU A 135 -18.35 -20.54 16.83
CA LEU A 135 -19.07 -20.05 15.66
C LEU A 135 -18.79 -18.56 15.53
N GLY A 136 -18.37 -18.11 14.36
CA GLY A 136 -18.04 -16.71 14.19
C GLY A 136 -18.02 -16.23 12.76
N GLY A 137 -17.80 -14.94 12.63
CA GLY A 137 -17.63 -14.27 11.34
C GLY A 137 -16.65 -13.12 11.45
N GLU A 138 -16.14 -12.76 10.32
CA GLU A 138 -15.19 -11.66 10.15
C GLU A 138 -15.53 -10.88 8.89
N GLU A 139 -15.44 -9.57 8.97
CA GLU A 139 -15.57 -8.67 7.83
C GLU A 139 -14.41 -7.70 7.81
N GLN A 140 -13.78 -7.57 6.65
CA GLN A 140 -12.66 -6.66 6.44
C GLN A 140 -12.92 -5.76 5.24
N HIS A 141 -12.77 -4.46 5.44
CA HIS A 141 -12.86 -3.45 4.41
C HIS A 141 -11.49 -2.84 4.16
N PHE A 142 -11.07 -2.84 2.90
CA PHE A 142 -9.84 -2.21 2.46
C PHE A 142 -10.19 -1.07 1.51
N HIS A 143 -9.74 0.11 1.83
CA HIS A 143 -9.89 1.27 0.97
C HIS A 143 -8.55 1.96 0.78
N TYR A 144 -8.22 2.19 -0.47
CA TYR A 144 -7.05 2.94 -0.88
C TYR A 144 -7.45 3.92 -1.97
N THR A 145 -7.12 5.18 -1.79
CA THR A 145 -7.33 6.22 -2.79
C THR A 145 -6.16 7.19 -2.79
N GLY A 146 -5.95 7.85 -3.90
CA GLY A 146 -4.89 8.82 -4.01
C GLY A 146 -5.03 9.66 -5.26
N TYR A 147 -4.24 10.71 -5.32
CA TYR A 147 -4.09 11.52 -6.49
C TYR A 147 -2.69 12.09 -6.58
N LYS A 148 -2.24 12.29 -7.80
CA LYS A 148 -0.98 12.93 -8.15
C LYS A 148 -1.27 14.20 -8.89
N VAL A 149 -0.56 15.26 -8.52
CA VAL A 149 -0.67 16.54 -9.19
C VAL A 149 0.71 17.14 -9.36
N GLY A 150 1.02 17.62 -10.56
CA GLY A 150 2.33 18.22 -10.83
C GLY A 150 2.44 18.79 -12.24
N GLN A 151 3.55 19.46 -12.47
CA GLN A 151 3.89 20.07 -13.75
C GLN A 151 5.40 20.27 -13.88
N GLY A 152 5.88 20.39 -15.11
CA GLY A 152 7.21 20.88 -15.40
C GLY A 152 7.30 22.40 -15.26
N THR A 153 8.51 22.92 -15.09
CA THR A 153 8.79 24.36 -14.97
C THR A 153 9.86 24.75 -15.97
N ASN A 154 9.63 25.81 -16.73
CA ASN A 154 10.61 26.33 -17.66
C ASN A 154 11.90 26.73 -16.88
N PRO A 155 13.06 26.16 -17.23
CA PRO A 155 14.30 26.43 -16.51
C PRO A 155 14.77 27.88 -16.63
N LEU A 156 14.36 28.59 -17.68
CA LEU A 156 14.81 29.97 -17.95
C LEU A 156 13.94 31.00 -17.24
N THR A 157 12.61 30.81 -17.23
CA THR A 157 11.67 31.77 -16.69
C THR A 157 11.14 31.42 -15.30
N GLY A 158 11.30 30.16 -14.87
CA GLY A 158 10.69 29.64 -13.64
C GLY A 158 9.18 29.42 -13.73
N GLU A 159 8.56 29.74 -14.86
CA GLU A 159 7.13 29.58 -15.09
C GLU A 159 6.74 28.12 -15.34
N ALA A 160 5.51 27.79 -15.05
CA ALA A 160 4.95 26.48 -15.41
C ALA A 160 5.00 26.28 -16.92
N TYR A 161 5.43 25.09 -17.35
CA TYR A 161 5.51 24.75 -18.78
C TYR A 161 4.23 25.02 -19.55
N ASN A 162 3.13 24.59 -18.99
CA ASN A 162 1.81 24.95 -19.46
C ASN A 162 0.84 24.93 -18.27
N PRO A 163 0.41 26.07 -17.75
CA PRO A 163 -0.46 26.13 -16.58
C PRO A 163 -1.81 25.43 -16.80
N ASN A 164 -2.22 25.28 -18.08
CA ASN A 164 -3.45 24.58 -18.44
C ASN A 164 -3.28 23.05 -18.57
N LEU A 165 -2.05 22.55 -18.61
CA LEU A 165 -1.73 21.14 -18.74
C LEU A 165 -1.15 20.54 -17.44
N ARG A 166 -1.58 21.06 -16.29
CA ARG A 166 -1.22 20.45 -15.01
C ARG A 166 -1.67 19.00 -15.03
N SER A 167 -0.70 18.09 -14.93
CA SER A 167 -1.01 16.66 -14.87
C SER A 167 -1.71 16.34 -13.55
N GLN A 168 -2.86 15.74 -13.64
CA GLN A 168 -3.59 15.22 -12.49
C GLN A 168 -4.06 13.80 -12.79
N THR A 169 -3.68 12.88 -11.94
CA THR A 169 -4.12 11.49 -12.01
C THR A 169 -4.68 11.11 -10.66
N ALA A 170 -5.87 10.54 -10.64
CA ALA A 170 -6.50 9.99 -9.45
C ALA A 170 -6.65 8.48 -9.60
N TRP A 171 -6.54 7.77 -8.48
CA TRP A 171 -6.75 6.32 -8.41
C TRP A 171 -7.47 5.95 -7.14
N GLY A 172 -8.12 4.83 -7.15
CA GLY A 172 -8.79 4.29 -5.98
C GLY A 172 -9.04 2.80 -6.11
N HIS A 173 -9.00 2.13 -5.00
CA HIS A 173 -9.30 0.72 -4.88
C HIS A 173 -10.08 0.45 -3.60
N HIS A 174 -11.14 -0.35 -3.73
CA HIS A 174 -11.96 -0.78 -2.62
C HIS A 174 -12.16 -2.30 -2.71
N SER A 175 -12.00 -2.99 -1.60
CA SER A 175 -12.30 -4.42 -1.52
C SER A 175 -12.83 -4.80 -0.15
N THR A 176 -13.71 -5.78 -0.12
CA THR A 176 -14.30 -6.35 1.09
C THR A 176 -14.05 -7.84 1.11
N LEU A 177 -13.66 -8.36 2.27
CA LEU A 177 -13.58 -9.77 2.58
C LEU A 177 -14.61 -10.06 3.67
N VAL A 178 -15.35 -11.16 3.53
CA VAL A 178 -16.30 -11.65 4.53
C VAL A 178 -16.03 -13.13 4.75
N SER A 179 -15.97 -13.54 6.00
CA SER A 179 -15.69 -14.92 6.36
C SER A 179 -16.65 -15.39 7.45
N TYR A 180 -17.09 -16.62 7.32
CA TYR A 180 -17.82 -17.33 8.37
C TYR A 180 -17.05 -18.59 8.72
N PHE A 181 -16.98 -18.90 10.01
CA PHE A 181 -16.25 -20.07 10.47
C PHE A 181 -16.95 -20.78 11.61
N ALA A 182 -16.77 -22.08 11.64
CA ALA A 182 -17.18 -22.96 12.70
C ALA A 182 -16.06 -23.92 13.05
N ARG A 183 -15.86 -24.19 14.34
CA ARG A 183 -14.93 -25.22 14.82
C ARG A 183 -15.61 -26.00 15.95
N VAL A 184 -15.40 -27.30 15.91
CA VAL A 184 -15.79 -28.20 16.99
C VAL A 184 -14.55 -28.99 17.41
N ASN A 185 -14.22 -28.89 18.68
CA ASN A 185 -13.23 -29.77 19.33
C ASN A 185 -13.97 -30.67 20.30
N TYR A 186 -13.72 -31.97 20.20
CA TYR A 186 -14.31 -32.95 21.08
C TYR A 186 -13.19 -33.85 21.66
N THR A 187 -13.16 -33.96 22.97
CA THR A 187 -12.24 -34.84 23.67
C THR A 187 -13.00 -35.86 24.49
N LEU A 188 -12.66 -37.12 24.33
CA LEU A 188 -13.22 -38.25 25.06
C LEU A 188 -12.16 -38.92 25.92
N LEU A 189 -12.45 -39.13 27.23
CA LEU A 189 -11.59 -39.78 28.19
C LEU A 189 -10.17 -39.17 28.29
N SER A 190 -10.03 -37.88 27.93
CA SER A 190 -8.72 -37.18 27.80
C SER A 190 -7.70 -37.91 26.90
N ARG A 191 -8.15 -38.80 26.02
CA ARG A 191 -7.33 -39.62 25.13
C ARG A 191 -7.66 -39.45 23.66
N TYR A 192 -8.92 -39.31 23.33
CA TYR A 192 -9.37 -39.24 21.94
C TYR A 192 -9.79 -37.81 21.65
N LEU A 193 -9.11 -37.19 20.71
CA LEU A 193 -9.39 -35.83 20.29
C LEU A 193 -9.89 -35.86 18.83
N LEU A 194 -11.00 -35.17 18.61
CA LEU A 194 -11.54 -34.93 17.27
C LEU A 194 -11.69 -33.42 17.09
N THR A 195 -11.17 -32.91 16.00
CA THR A 195 -11.35 -31.52 15.57
C THR A 195 -11.98 -31.49 14.20
N ALA A 196 -13.03 -30.72 14.03
CA ALA A 196 -13.60 -30.41 12.73
C ALA A 196 -13.72 -28.89 12.58
N THR A 197 -13.33 -28.40 11.42
CA THR A 197 -13.43 -26.97 11.08
C THR A 197 -14.15 -26.79 9.75
N PHE A 198 -14.90 -25.72 9.66
CA PHE A 198 -15.48 -25.26 8.41
C PHE A 198 -15.31 -23.75 8.31
N ARG A 199 -14.79 -23.29 7.18
CA ARG A 199 -14.68 -21.89 6.89
C ARG A 199 -15.21 -21.59 5.49
N GLN A 200 -15.93 -20.50 5.36
CA GLN A 200 -16.41 -19.98 4.09
C GLN A 200 -15.95 -18.54 3.94
N ASP A 201 -15.21 -18.25 2.89
CA ASP A 201 -14.65 -16.93 2.62
C ASP A 201 -15.25 -16.36 1.34
N GLY A 202 -15.62 -15.08 1.40
CA GLY A 202 -16.12 -14.32 0.28
C GLY A 202 -15.25 -13.09 0.02
N SER A 203 -14.98 -12.80 -1.25
CA SER A 203 -14.19 -11.63 -1.65
C SER A 203 -14.87 -10.83 -2.75
N SER A 204 -14.94 -9.52 -2.55
CA SER A 204 -15.46 -8.60 -3.57
C SER A 204 -14.58 -8.46 -4.82
N ARG A 205 -13.36 -9.01 -4.79
CA ARG A 205 -12.43 -8.99 -5.92
C ARG A 205 -12.79 -9.98 -7.02
N PHE A 206 -13.63 -10.96 -6.71
CA PHE A 206 -14.09 -11.96 -7.66
C PHE A 206 -15.47 -11.61 -8.22
N SER A 207 -15.82 -12.20 -9.37
CA SER A 207 -17.15 -12.09 -9.96
C SER A 207 -18.22 -12.62 -9.02
N LYS A 208 -19.46 -12.19 -9.19
CA LYS A 208 -20.57 -12.57 -8.31
C LYS A 208 -20.71 -14.09 -8.12
N ASP A 209 -20.48 -14.85 -9.18
CA ASP A 209 -20.66 -16.30 -9.19
C ASP A 209 -19.50 -17.07 -8.55
N ASN A 210 -18.32 -16.45 -8.39
CA ASN A 210 -17.10 -17.07 -7.86
C ASN A 210 -16.58 -16.39 -6.58
N ARG A 211 -17.44 -15.64 -5.88
CA ARG A 211 -17.02 -14.88 -4.69
C ARG A 211 -16.74 -15.72 -3.47
N TRP A 212 -17.42 -16.86 -3.36
CA TRP A 212 -17.40 -17.67 -2.17
C TRP A 212 -16.64 -18.96 -2.37
N SER A 213 -15.82 -19.30 -1.40
CA SER A 213 -15.09 -20.57 -1.34
C SER A 213 -15.24 -21.17 0.05
N SER A 214 -15.35 -22.51 0.10
CA SER A 214 -15.54 -23.27 1.33
C SER A 214 -14.33 -24.15 1.63
N PHE A 215 -13.93 -24.22 2.88
CA PHE A 215 -12.72 -24.88 3.36
C PHE A 215 -13.06 -25.78 4.56
N PRO A 216 -13.52 -27.00 4.34
CA PRO A 216 -13.67 -28.00 5.40
C PRO A 216 -12.31 -28.58 5.78
N SER A 217 -12.14 -28.92 7.06
CA SER A 217 -10.96 -29.61 7.59
C SER A 217 -11.32 -30.48 8.80
#